data_a0dfe2afaaf5555a4484b16e9b8bfd1d
#
_entry.id   a0dfe2afaaf5555a4484b16e9b8bfd1d
#
_cell.length_a   1.000
_cell.length_b   1.000
_cell.length_c   1.000
_cell.angle_alpha   90.00
_cell.angle_beta   90.00
_cell.angle_gamma   90.00
#
_symmetry.space_group_name_H-M   'P 1'
#
loop_
_entity.id
_entity.type
_entity.pdbx_description
1 polymer ?
#
loop_
_entity_poly.entity_id
_entity_poly.type
_entity_poly.pdbx_seq_one_letter_code
_entity_poly.pdbx_strand_id
1 'polypeptide(L)'
;VAARIAEKLNAAENSQFNPVLELPALFKNMSEEERRAAIAASSDAGHMLCRCNEVTEADVVAALHTKLPVLCLDALKWRTGATMGRCHGGFCMPELAKVVAREAGVAPSELPKRFAGSRLVAEAPKNYVDLVRNESNCAVGGVTDAAAKPEDASETSEEGLPSNTQTNQGEADGFKAGVPSADVEASAPEASVLQALATSSAAHSSRDSLEYDVAVIGGGAAGIAAAASAARKGASVVLVDRESRQGGILKQCIHNGFGLHRFGEELTGPEYASRELATLEGLDVHVVRDASVLRVKNGGEGARDISVEIVSPQGEQTISAGAAVLATGSRERGAGALGTPGTRPAGVFSAGSAQNFMNLQGCAPGSNVVILGSGDIGLIMARRLTFAGARVAGVFEINPTPSGLRRNIVQCLDDFGIPLHTSTTVVGIKGASKLEAVIVSKVDDHYAPIPGTERRIPCDTLLLSVGLIPENALATDAGVALDPMTGGAIVDDNFETSAAGLFACGNALHIHDLVDFVSDEGDHAGASAARRALRRSVTPHATPPAATSREGSAPTRAGDGVRYIVPQFVHSQASRVTLRFR
;
A
#
# COMPACT_ATOMS: atom_id res chain seq x y z
N VAL A 1 -5.57 42.41 12.99
CA VAL A 1 -6.22 41.33 13.79
C VAL A 1 -5.41 41.09 15.06
N ALA A 2 -4.09 40.83 14.97
CA ALA A 2 -3.24 40.56 16.14
C ALA A 2 -3.25 41.68 17.19
N ALA A 3 -3.13 42.94 16.76
CA ALA A 3 -3.18 44.09 17.68
C ALA A 3 -4.50 44.18 18.46
N ARG A 4 -5.66 43.93 17.80
CA ARG A 4 -6.97 43.89 18.46
C ARG A 4 -7.14 42.72 19.42
N ILE A 5 -6.47 41.59 19.17
CA ILE A 5 -6.46 40.43 20.07
C ILE A 5 -5.60 40.74 21.29
N ALA A 6 -4.40 41.30 21.07
CA ALA A 6 -3.53 41.74 22.16
C ALA A 6 -4.18 42.75 23.09
N GLU A 7 -4.85 43.74 22.53
CA GLU A 7 -5.64 44.74 23.28
C GLU A 7 -6.75 44.11 24.12
N LYS A 8 -7.51 43.15 23.53
CA LYS A 8 -8.57 42.42 24.25
C LYS A 8 -8.06 41.51 25.36
N LEU A 9 -6.87 40.99 25.20
CA LEU A 9 -6.23 40.10 26.17
C LEU A 9 -5.35 40.84 27.18
N ASN A 10 -5.31 42.17 27.09
CA ASN A 10 -4.43 43.04 27.89
C ASN A 10 -2.96 42.52 27.89
N ALA A 11 -2.52 42.06 26.71
CA ALA A 11 -1.20 41.47 26.54
C ALA A 11 -0.15 42.58 26.40
N ALA A 12 0.90 42.53 27.20
CA ALA A 12 2.05 43.43 27.08
C ALA A 12 2.81 43.14 25.79
N GLU A 13 3.29 44.19 25.13
CA GLU A 13 4.15 44.06 23.95
C GLU A 13 5.50 43.45 24.35
N ASN A 14 5.81 42.34 23.74
CA ASN A 14 7.13 41.71 23.92
C ASN A 14 8.10 42.26 22.85
N SER A 15 8.94 43.22 23.23
CA SER A 15 9.92 43.85 22.35
C SER A 15 11.00 42.89 21.82
N GLN A 16 11.13 41.71 22.42
CA GLN A 16 12.01 40.62 21.94
C GLN A 16 11.30 39.59 21.08
N PHE A 17 10.00 39.76 20.84
CA PHE A 17 9.25 38.82 20.01
C PHE A 17 9.62 39.00 18.54
N ASN A 18 10.28 37.99 18.00
CA ASN A 18 10.49 37.88 16.56
C ASN A 18 9.24 37.19 15.94
N PRO A 19 8.40 37.92 15.15
CA PRO A 19 7.21 37.34 14.53
C PRO A 19 7.56 36.39 13.38
N VAL A 20 8.82 36.35 12.95
CA VAL A 20 9.27 35.46 11.90
C VAL A 20 9.56 34.10 12.52
N LEU A 21 8.77 33.11 12.15
CA LEU A 21 9.06 31.72 12.47
C LEU A 21 10.17 31.24 11.52
N GLU A 22 11.38 31.14 12.04
CA GLU A 22 12.50 30.52 11.32
C GLU A 22 12.23 29.01 11.29
N LEU A 23 11.82 28.51 10.12
CA LEU A 23 11.72 27.09 9.87
C LEU A 23 13.06 26.59 9.29
N PRO A 24 13.51 25.40 9.66
CA PRO A 24 14.67 24.78 9.03
C PRO A 24 14.45 24.65 7.52
N ALA A 25 15.51 24.76 6.75
CA ALA A 25 15.44 24.48 5.32
C ALA A 25 15.02 23.01 5.11
N LEU A 26 13.99 22.78 4.30
CA LEU A 26 13.54 21.42 3.98
C LEU A 26 14.48 20.81 2.95
N PHE A 27 14.71 19.51 3.02
CA PHE A 27 15.57 18.73 2.13
C PHE A 27 15.34 19.05 0.65
N LYS A 28 14.09 19.12 0.21
CA LYS A 28 13.71 19.44 -1.17
C LYS A 28 14.16 20.83 -1.67
N ASN A 29 14.44 21.75 -0.76
CA ASN A 29 14.86 23.13 -1.06
C ASN A 29 16.37 23.31 -0.93
N MET A 30 17.11 22.30 -0.50
CA MET A 30 18.55 22.31 -0.35
C MET A 30 19.25 22.06 -1.69
N SER A 31 20.40 22.67 -1.89
CA SER A 31 21.34 22.29 -2.95
C SER A 31 21.88 20.87 -2.72
N GLU A 32 22.48 20.27 -3.74
CA GLU A 32 23.09 18.94 -3.62
C GLU A 32 24.19 18.90 -2.55
N GLU A 33 25.00 19.96 -2.45
CA GLU A 33 26.05 20.07 -1.45
C GLU A 33 25.48 20.16 -0.03
N GLU A 34 24.42 20.96 0.18
CA GLU A 34 23.73 21.08 1.46
C GLU A 34 23.07 19.75 1.87
N ARG A 35 22.47 19.02 0.94
CA ARG A 35 21.88 17.70 1.20
C ARG A 35 22.94 16.69 1.61
N ARG A 36 24.06 16.63 0.89
CA ARG A 36 25.20 15.77 1.26
C ARG A 36 25.72 16.09 2.65
N ALA A 37 25.89 17.38 2.96
CA ALA A 37 26.32 17.81 4.29
C ALA A 37 25.29 17.44 5.37
N ALA A 38 24.01 17.63 5.11
CA ALA A 38 22.94 17.26 6.04
C ALA A 38 22.92 15.74 6.32
N ILE A 39 23.06 14.89 5.29
CA ILE A 39 23.08 13.43 5.45
C ILE A 39 24.37 12.99 6.20
N ALA A 40 25.50 13.62 5.91
CA ALA A 40 26.75 13.35 6.63
C ALA A 40 26.66 13.72 8.12
N ALA A 41 25.87 14.74 8.46
CA ALA A 41 25.63 15.15 9.85
C ALA A 41 24.60 14.25 10.56
N SER A 42 23.58 13.76 9.85
CA SER A 42 22.55 12.86 10.39
C SER A 42 21.99 11.97 9.29
N SER A 43 22.01 10.66 9.49
CA SER A 43 21.42 9.67 8.59
C SER A 43 19.92 9.90 8.34
N ASP A 44 19.21 10.52 9.28
CA ASP A 44 17.77 10.83 9.19
C ASP A 44 17.47 11.81 8.03
N ALA A 45 18.47 12.64 7.64
CA ALA A 45 18.35 13.52 6.48
C ALA A 45 18.31 12.74 5.14
N GLY A 46 18.82 11.50 5.13
CA GLY A 46 18.73 10.60 3.99
C GLY A 46 17.52 9.66 4.03
N HIS A 47 16.83 9.56 5.17
CA HIS A 47 15.67 8.69 5.33
C HIS A 47 14.39 9.40 4.85
N MET A 48 13.91 9.04 3.68
CA MET A 48 12.77 9.67 3.01
C MET A 48 11.44 9.12 3.51
N LEU A 49 10.69 9.87 4.31
CA LEU A 49 9.36 9.50 4.79
C LEU A 49 8.25 9.79 3.78
N CYS A 50 8.26 10.97 3.15
CA CYS A 50 7.24 11.37 2.19
C CYS A 50 7.85 11.65 0.82
N ARG A 51 7.93 10.62 -0.04
CA ARG A 51 8.50 10.75 -1.38
C ARG A 51 7.76 11.75 -2.27
N CYS A 52 6.41 11.84 -2.17
CA CYS A 52 5.61 12.75 -3.00
C CYS A 52 5.98 14.23 -2.82
N ASN A 53 6.48 14.61 -1.66
CA ASN A 53 6.88 15.97 -1.29
C ASN A 53 8.34 16.04 -0.82
N GLU A 54 9.11 14.98 -1.03
CA GLU A 54 10.53 14.90 -0.68
C GLU A 54 10.80 15.38 0.76
N VAL A 55 10.08 14.79 1.73
CA VAL A 55 10.21 15.11 3.16
C VAL A 55 10.93 13.96 3.84
N THR A 56 12.06 14.27 4.46
CA THR A 56 12.88 13.32 5.20
C THR A 56 12.46 13.20 6.67
N GLU A 57 13.01 12.23 7.36
CA GLU A 57 12.83 12.10 8.80
C GLU A 57 13.43 13.30 9.54
N ALA A 58 14.60 13.78 9.12
CA ALA A 58 15.21 14.99 9.68
C ALA A 58 14.33 16.24 9.52
N ASP A 59 13.64 16.41 8.38
CA ASP A 59 12.67 17.50 8.18
C ASP A 59 11.53 17.42 9.20
N VAL A 60 11.05 16.21 9.48
CA VAL A 60 9.97 15.96 10.44
C VAL A 60 10.45 16.27 11.85
N VAL A 61 11.59 15.72 12.26
CA VAL A 61 12.19 15.94 13.59
C VAL A 61 12.46 17.44 13.80
N ALA A 62 13.09 18.10 12.84
CA ALA A 62 13.37 19.53 12.92
C ALA A 62 12.09 20.38 13.06
N ALA A 63 11.01 20.01 12.34
CA ALA A 63 9.72 20.69 12.44
C ALA A 63 9.04 20.50 13.80
N LEU A 64 9.25 19.35 14.46
CA LEU A 64 8.74 19.06 15.81
C LEU A 64 9.41 19.91 16.89
N HIS A 65 10.73 20.15 16.77
CA HIS A 65 11.56 20.81 17.76
C HIS A 65 11.74 22.33 17.54
N THR A 66 10.85 22.97 16.79
CA THR A 66 10.86 24.44 16.63
C THR A 66 10.39 25.17 17.88
N LYS A 67 10.64 26.48 17.98
CA LYS A 67 10.16 27.35 19.09
C LYS A 67 8.64 27.29 19.32
N LEU A 68 7.86 26.98 18.28
CA LEU A 68 6.43 26.68 18.38
C LEU A 68 6.27 25.16 18.16
N PRO A 69 6.10 24.38 19.22
CA PRO A 69 6.06 22.93 19.09
C PRO A 69 4.89 22.46 18.23
N VAL A 70 5.13 21.42 17.43
CA VAL A 70 4.10 20.74 16.67
C VAL A 70 3.47 19.67 17.55
N LEU A 71 2.21 19.86 17.90
CA LEU A 71 1.51 18.93 18.80
C LEU A 71 0.55 18.00 18.05
N CYS A 72 0.49 18.06 16.71
CA CYS A 72 -0.41 17.24 15.91
C CYS A 72 0.07 17.05 14.46
N LEU A 73 -0.41 15.99 13.81
CA LEU A 73 -0.01 15.64 12.45
C LEU A 73 -0.41 16.69 11.40
N ASP A 74 -1.54 17.37 11.56
CA ASP A 74 -1.95 18.44 10.63
C ASP A 74 -1.03 19.67 10.73
N ALA A 75 -0.49 19.99 11.92
CA ALA A 75 0.48 21.08 12.05
C ALA A 75 1.82 20.70 11.39
N LEU A 76 2.28 19.45 11.55
CA LEU A 76 3.45 18.93 10.86
C LEU A 76 3.27 18.99 9.33
N LYS A 77 2.10 18.56 8.85
CA LYS A 77 1.71 18.64 7.44
C LYS A 77 1.88 20.05 6.86
N TRP A 78 1.44 21.08 7.60
CA TRP A 78 1.53 22.47 7.15
C TRP A 78 2.97 22.99 7.12
N ARG A 79 3.86 22.42 7.92
CA ARG A 79 5.26 22.84 7.97
C ARG A 79 6.15 22.15 6.94
N THR A 80 5.92 20.87 6.71
CA THR A 80 6.79 20.04 5.87
C THR A 80 6.18 19.71 4.50
N GLY A 81 4.84 19.75 4.39
CA GLY A 81 4.13 19.24 3.22
C GLY A 81 3.90 17.74 3.24
N ALA A 82 4.37 17.00 4.25
CA ALA A 82 4.09 15.57 4.39
C ALA A 82 2.58 15.30 4.36
N THR A 83 2.15 14.20 3.77
CA THR A 83 0.75 13.81 3.55
C THR A 83 -0.06 14.68 2.56
N MET A 84 0.54 15.73 1.97
CA MET A 84 -0.12 16.60 0.98
C MET A 84 0.04 16.14 -0.46
N GLY A 85 0.89 15.17 -0.70
CA GLY A 85 1.15 14.64 -2.03
C GLY A 85 -0.01 13.80 -2.59
N ARG A 86 0.16 13.28 -3.79
CA ARG A 86 -0.84 12.55 -4.58
C ARG A 86 -1.44 11.31 -3.90
N CYS A 87 -0.73 10.68 -2.93
CA CYS A 87 -1.24 9.54 -2.16
C CYS A 87 -2.05 9.95 -0.93
N HIS A 88 -2.15 11.25 -0.61
CA HIS A 88 -2.89 11.82 0.54
C HIS A 88 -2.51 11.18 1.88
N GLY A 89 -1.24 10.80 2.05
CA GLY A 89 -0.74 10.15 3.26
C GLY A 89 -0.87 8.62 3.25
N GLY A 90 -1.38 8.02 2.17
CA GLY A 90 -1.60 6.58 2.09
C GLY A 90 -0.35 5.73 2.38
N PHE A 91 0.84 6.23 2.04
CA PHE A 91 2.10 5.55 2.37
C PHE A 91 2.80 6.13 3.60
N CYS A 92 2.90 7.45 3.68
CA CYS A 92 3.73 8.09 4.70
C CYS A 92 3.05 8.24 6.07
N MET A 93 1.72 8.22 6.16
CA MET A 93 1.02 8.44 7.44
C MET A 93 1.42 7.46 8.54
N PRO A 94 1.51 6.13 8.28
CA PRO A 94 1.92 5.19 9.30
C PRO A 94 3.34 5.42 9.81
N GLU A 95 4.29 5.73 8.93
CA GLU A 95 5.68 5.98 9.31
C GLU A 95 5.83 7.33 10.02
N LEU A 96 5.15 8.38 9.55
CA LEU A 96 5.07 9.66 10.25
C LEU A 96 4.54 9.51 11.67
N ALA A 97 3.51 8.68 11.86
CA ALA A 97 2.96 8.43 13.19
C ALA A 97 4.00 7.80 14.13
N LYS A 98 4.83 6.88 13.64
CA LYS A 98 5.92 6.28 14.43
C LYS A 98 6.96 7.33 14.84
N VAL A 99 7.43 8.14 13.89
CA VAL A 99 8.45 9.16 14.15
C VAL A 99 7.92 10.19 15.15
N VAL A 100 6.71 10.72 14.92
CA VAL A 100 6.11 11.72 15.82
C VAL A 100 5.86 11.13 17.21
N ALA A 101 5.41 9.87 17.31
CA ALA A 101 5.21 9.20 18.60
C ALA A 101 6.52 9.02 19.36
N ARG A 102 7.59 8.61 18.66
CA ARG A 102 8.94 8.49 19.22
C ARG A 102 9.44 9.83 19.77
N GLU A 103 9.37 10.89 18.97
CA GLU A 103 9.86 12.23 19.36
C GLU A 103 9.03 12.85 20.48
N ALA A 104 7.74 12.59 20.53
CA ALA A 104 6.85 13.06 21.58
C ALA A 104 6.89 12.20 22.85
N GLY A 105 7.51 11.01 22.82
CA GLY A 105 7.55 10.06 23.93
C GLY A 105 6.17 9.49 24.29
N VAL A 106 5.26 9.34 23.32
CA VAL A 106 3.89 8.84 23.51
C VAL A 106 3.61 7.64 22.62
N ALA A 107 2.54 6.90 22.93
CA ALA A 107 2.07 5.85 22.03
C ALA A 107 1.42 6.43 20.76
N PRO A 108 1.49 5.75 19.60
CA PRO A 108 0.80 6.19 18.39
C PRO A 108 -0.70 6.43 18.56
N SER A 109 -1.35 5.68 19.46
CA SER A 109 -2.76 5.84 19.84
C SER A 109 -3.09 7.14 20.57
N GLU A 110 -2.08 7.83 21.12
CA GLU A 110 -2.23 9.11 21.81
C GLU A 110 -2.05 10.31 20.88
N LEU A 111 -1.51 10.09 19.67
CA LEU A 111 -1.23 11.16 18.72
C LEU A 111 -2.52 11.83 18.23
N PRO A 112 -2.66 13.15 18.40
CA PRO A 112 -3.76 13.89 17.80
C PRO A 112 -3.47 14.16 16.31
N LYS A 113 -4.49 14.00 15.48
CA LYS A 113 -4.41 14.44 14.09
C LYS A 113 -4.39 15.96 14.00
N ARG A 114 -5.26 16.66 14.74
CA ARG A 114 -5.46 18.12 14.68
C ARG A 114 -5.56 18.79 16.04
N PHE A 115 -6.42 18.29 16.92
CA PHE A 115 -6.70 18.86 18.25
C PHE A 115 -6.64 17.76 19.30
N ALA A 116 -6.61 18.16 20.57
CA ALA A 116 -6.85 17.24 21.67
C ALA A 116 -8.17 16.47 21.43
N GLY A 117 -8.16 15.15 21.59
CA GLY A 117 -9.28 14.27 21.31
C GLY A 117 -9.47 13.82 19.85
N SER A 118 -8.71 14.38 18.89
CA SER A 118 -8.69 13.89 17.50
C SER A 118 -7.64 12.80 17.28
N ARG A 119 -7.65 11.74 18.12
CA ARG A 119 -6.67 10.65 18.03
C ARG A 119 -6.66 10.05 16.63
N LEU A 120 -5.45 9.77 16.12
CA LEU A 120 -5.28 9.20 14.78
C LEU A 120 -5.77 7.76 14.75
N VAL A 121 -5.31 6.94 15.68
CA VAL A 121 -5.65 5.53 15.83
C VAL A 121 -6.01 5.23 17.28
N ALA A 122 -6.62 4.08 17.54
CA ALA A 122 -6.85 3.54 18.88
C ALA A 122 -5.79 2.48 19.20
N GLU A 123 -5.58 2.20 20.46
CA GLU A 123 -4.85 0.98 20.84
C GLU A 123 -5.63 -0.24 20.32
N ALA A 124 -4.90 -1.20 19.76
CA ALA A 124 -5.48 -2.50 19.52
C ALA A 124 -5.87 -3.09 20.87
N PRO A 125 -7.03 -3.78 21.00
CA PRO A 125 -7.38 -4.46 22.23
C PRO A 125 -6.21 -5.35 22.65
N LYS A 126 -5.68 -5.16 23.85
CA LYS A 126 -4.56 -5.96 24.39
C LYS A 126 -4.85 -7.47 24.36
N ASN A 127 -6.10 -7.83 24.19
CA ASN A 127 -6.62 -9.19 24.22
C ASN A 127 -6.78 -9.82 22.82
N TYR A 128 -6.22 -9.24 21.74
CA TYR A 128 -6.35 -9.87 20.43
C TYR A 128 -5.72 -11.28 20.41
N VAL A 129 -4.57 -11.45 21.07
CA VAL A 129 -3.93 -12.75 21.25
C VAL A 129 -4.76 -13.65 22.19
N ASP A 130 -5.38 -13.06 23.20
CA ASP A 130 -6.23 -13.77 24.17
C ASP A 130 -7.60 -14.12 23.60
N LEU A 131 -8.17 -13.28 22.70
CA LEU A 131 -9.41 -13.61 21.98
C LEU A 131 -9.18 -14.78 21.02
N VAL A 132 -8.10 -14.82 20.28
CA VAL A 132 -7.76 -15.96 19.41
C VAL A 132 -7.47 -17.22 20.23
N ARG A 133 -6.86 -17.10 21.41
CA ARG A 133 -6.66 -18.24 22.34
C ARG A 133 -7.97 -18.69 23.02
N ASN A 134 -8.87 -17.77 23.35
CA ASN A 134 -10.16 -18.09 23.98
C ASN A 134 -11.16 -18.68 23.00
N GLU A 135 -11.17 -18.31 21.72
CA GLU A 135 -12.02 -18.95 20.72
C GLU A 135 -11.64 -20.42 20.49
N SER A 136 -10.35 -20.78 20.64
CA SER A 136 -9.93 -22.19 20.65
C SER A 136 -10.45 -22.97 21.89
N ASN A 137 -10.81 -22.28 22.95
CA ASN A 137 -11.36 -22.88 24.18
C ASN A 137 -12.90 -22.79 24.26
N CYS A 138 -13.55 -21.95 23.45
CA CYS A 138 -15.03 -21.87 23.44
C CYS A 138 -15.73 -22.95 22.60
N ALA A 139 -14.97 -23.79 21.89
CA ALA A 139 -15.53 -24.91 21.13
C ALA A 139 -15.89 -26.14 22.01
N VAL A 140 -15.63 -26.10 23.34
CA VAL A 140 -15.95 -27.19 24.29
C VAL A 140 -16.47 -26.59 25.61
N GLY A 141 -17.69 -26.11 25.61
CA GLY A 141 -18.31 -25.68 26.88
C GLY A 141 -19.75 -25.26 26.68
N GLY A 142 -20.66 -26.14 27.16
CA GLY A 142 -22.09 -26.01 26.99
C GLY A 142 -22.70 -24.70 27.49
N VAL A 143 -23.71 -24.30 26.78
CA VAL A 143 -24.67 -23.27 27.13
C VAL A 143 -25.25 -23.57 28.52
N THR A 144 -25.02 -22.68 29.48
CA THR A 144 -25.83 -22.61 30.69
C THR A 144 -26.58 -21.29 30.69
N ASP A 145 -27.90 -21.41 30.60
CA ASP A 145 -28.87 -20.33 30.74
C ASP A 145 -28.66 -19.53 32.03
N ALA A 146 -28.63 -18.24 31.93
CA ALA A 146 -28.93 -17.31 33.01
C ALA A 146 -30.04 -16.36 32.54
N ALA A 147 -31.27 -16.78 32.75
CA ALA A 147 -32.46 -15.98 32.53
C ALA A 147 -32.59 -14.88 33.57
N ALA A 148 -32.68 -13.64 33.13
CA ALA A 148 -33.27 -12.54 33.90
C ALA A 148 -34.75 -12.45 33.52
N LYS A 149 -35.62 -12.49 34.56
CA LYS A 149 -37.06 -12.38 34.45
C LYS A 149 -37.48 -10.95 34.09
N PRO A 150 -38.52 -10.79 33.29
CA PRO A 150 -39.40 -9.63 33.38
C PRO A 150 -40.73 -10.02 34.03
N GLU A 151 -41.27 -9.12 34.84
CA GLU A 151 -42.59 -9.19 35.45
C GLU A 151 -43.71 -8.88 34.46
N ASP A 152 -44.81 -9.67 34.65
CA ASP A 152 -46.22 -9.50 34.32
C ASP A 152 -46.75 -8.57 33.25
N ALA A 153 -47.47 -9.14 32.28
CA ALA A 153 -48.87 -8.77 31.93
C ALA A 153 -49.53 -9.81 30.99
N SER A 154 -50.50 -10.52 31.59
CA SER A 154 -51.81 -11.07 31.13
C SER A 154 -52.09 -11.49 29.66
N GLU A 155 -52.39 -12.77 29.53
CA GLU A 155 -53.55 -13.45 28.87
C GLU A 155 -54.13 -12.92 27.55
N THR A 156 -54.14 -13.77 26.50
CA THR A 156 -55.33 -14.45 25.95
C THR A 156 -55.02 -15.45 24.83
N SER A 157 -55.54 -16.70 25.01
CA SER A 157 -56.18 -17.67 24.07
C SER A 157 -55.57 -18.07 22.74
N GLU A 158 -55.14 -19.34 22.64
CA GLU A 158 -55.66 -20.53 21.90
C GLU A 158 -55.90 -20.42 20.38
N GLU A 159 -55.22 -21.34 19.69
CA GLU A 159 -55.66 -22.37 18.73
C GLU A 159 -54.46 -22.77 17.84
N GLY A 160 -54.00 -24.02 17.83
CA GLY A 160 -54.48 -25.16 17.07
C GLY A 160 -53.32 -25.77 16.28
N LEU A 161 -52.88 -26.97 16.63
CA LEU A 161 -51.92 -27.90 16.00
C LEU A 161 -52.35 -28.31 14.55
N PRO A 162 -51.48 -28.93 13.71
CA PRO A 162 -50.97 -30.27 14.03
C PRO A 162 -49.51 -30.58 13.59
N SER A 163 -49.03 -31.59 14.31
CA SER A 163 -47.80 -32.38 14.17
C SER A 163 -47.62 -33.09 12.81
N ASN A 164 -46.38 -33.20 12.35
CA ASN A 164 -46.00 -34.41 11.62
C ASN A 164 -44.54 -34.79 11.90
N THR A 165 -44.43 -35.90 12.62
CA THR A 165 -43.21 -36.67 12.90
C THR A 165 -42.88 -37.56 11.72
N GLN A 166 -41.66 -37.51 11.23
CA GLN A 166 -41.02 -38.66 10.59
C GLN A 166 -39.54 -38.74 10.98
N THR A 167 -39.26 -39.77 11.76
CA THR A 167 -37.96 -40.30 12.13
C THR A 167 -37.28 -40.96 10.93
N ASN A 168 -35.99 -40.66 10.72
CA ASN A 168 -35.11 -41.61 10.06
C ASN A 168 -33.80 -41.69 10.82
N GLN A 169 -33.57 -42.87 11.40
CA GLN A 169 -32.32 -43.32 11.98
C GLN A 169 -31.37 -43.73 10.84
N GLY A 170 -30.15 -43.26 10.86
CA GLY A 170 -29.04 -43.73 10.03
C GLY A 170 -27.75 -43.62 10.82
N GLU A 171 -27.09 -44.73 10.96
CA GLU A 171 -25.96 -45.05 11.81
C GLU A 171 -24.76 -44.09 11.66
N ALA A 172 -24.16 -43.77 12.81
CA ALA A 172 -22.91 -43.03 12.91
C ALA A 172 -21.77 -44.03 13.09
N ASP A 173 -20.92 -44.14 12.05
CA ASP A 173 -19.61 -44.76 12.18
C ASP A 173 -18.57 -43.73 12.65
N GLY A 174 -17.92 -44.06 13.77
CA GLY A 174 -16.96 -43.22 14.43
C GLY A 174 -15.62 -43.13 13.70
N PHE A 175 -15.15 -41.90 13.45
CA PHE A 175 -13.76 -41.65 13.10
C PHE A 175 -13.11 -40.89 14.25
N LYS A 176 -12.34 -41.60 15.08
CA LYS A 176 -11.41 -41.01 16.05
C LYS A 176 -10.14 -40.60 15.31
N ALA A 177 -9.97 -39.35 15.01
CA ALA A 177 -8.67 -38.79 14.64
C ALA A 177 -7.99 -38.26 15.91
N GLY A 178 -6.99 -38.97 16.39
CA GLY A 178 -6.05 -38.45 17.38
C GLY A 178 -5.17 -37.38 16.76
N VAL A 179 -5.19 -36.20 17.34
CA VAL A 179 -4.24 -35.11 17.00
C VAL A 179 -3.00 -35.32 17.87
N PRO A 180 -1.80 -35.54 17.30
CA PRO A 180 -0.58 -35.47 18.08
C PRO A 180 -0.29 -34.01 18.40
N SER A 181 -0.09 -33.71 19.69
CA SER A 181 0.53 -32.48 20.13
C SER A 181 1.99 -32.46 19.63
N ALA A 182 2.25 -31.79 18.53
CA ALA A 182 3.59 -31.41 18.15
C ALA A 182 3.84 -30.00 18.67
N ASP A 183 4.76 -29.88 19.63
CA ASP A 183 5.44 -28.65 19.93
C ASP A 183 6.10 -28.15 18.64
N VAL A 184 5.47 -27.20 17.98
CA VAL A 184 6.09 -26.50 16.86
C VAL A 184 7.01 -25.47 17.47
N GLU A 185 8.25 -25.88 17.78
CA GLU A 185 9.36 -24.97 17.81
C GLU A 185 9.37 -24.27 16.43
N ALA A 186 9.16 -22.97 16.44
CA ALA A 186 9.30 -22.12 15.28
C ALA A 186 10.75 -22.25 14.79
N SER A 187 11.01 -23.21 13.91
CA SER A 187 12.28 -23.37 13.24
C SER A 187 12.48 -22.17 12.32
N ALA A 188 13.52 -21.41 12.61
CA ALA A 188 13.93 -20.17 11.97
C ALA A 188 14.57 -20.39 10.58
N PRO A 189 13.82 -20.45 9.46
CA PRO A 189 14.39 -20.19 8.15
C PRO A 189 14.51 -18.68 7.85
N GLU A 190 13.72 -17.82 8.51
CA GLU A 190 13.73 -16.38 8.25
C GLU A 190 15.04 -15.68 8.63
N ALA A 191 15.66 -16.07 9.74
CA ALA A 191 16.92 -15.47 10.18
C ALA A 191 18.10 -15.79 9.24
N SER A 192 18.13 -16.98 8.63
CA SER A 192 19.22 -17.40 7.75
C SER A 192 19.15 -16.72 6.38
N VAL A 193 17.95 -16.54 5.80
CA VAL A 193 17.75 -15.86 4.52
C VAL A 193 18.07 -14.37 4.64
N LEU A 194 17.59 -13.73 5.72
CA LEU A 194 17.89 -12.33 6.00
C LEU A 194 19.37 -12.10 6.31
N GLN A 195 20.03 -13.07 6.95
CA GLN A 195 21.45 -12.99 7.26
C GLN A 195 22.32 -13.25 6.02
N ALA A 196 21.91 -14.16 5.13
CA ALA A 196 22.57 -14.40 3.85
C ALA A 196 22.47 -13.19 2.92
N LEU A 197 21.31 -12.53 2.86
CA LEU A 197 21.13 -11.30 2.09
C LEU A 197 21.90 -10.11 2.71
N ALA A 198 22.04 -10.06 4.04
CA ALA A 198 22.86 -9.06 4.71
C ALA A 198 24.36 -9.25 4.46
N THR A 199 24.83 -10.49 4.40
CA THR A 199 26.23 -10.82 4.07
C THR A 199 26.55 -10.61 2.59
N SER A 200 25.60 -10.85 1.68
CA SER A 200 25.74 -10.50 0.27
C SER A 200 25.90 -8.97 0.07
N SER A 201 25.13 -8.16 0.81
CA SER A 201 25.25 -6.70 0.81
C SER A 201 26.63 -6.23 1.32
N ALA A 202 27.20 -6.90 2.33
CA ALA A 202 28.50 -6.53 2.89
C ALA A 202 29.69 -6.87 1.95
N ALA A 203 29.55 -7.89 1.10
CA ALA A 203 30.59 -8.28 0.15
C ALA A 203 30.70 -7.33 -1.07
N HIS A 204 29.69 -6.50 -1.33
CA HIS A 204 29.66 -5.55 -2.44
C HIS A 204 30.02 -4.11 -2.05
N SER A 205 30.34 -3.84 -0.78
CA SER A 205 30.69 -2.50 -0.28
C SER A 205 32.01 -1.92 -0.82
N SER A 206 32.71 -2.64 -1.70
CA SER A 206 33.98 -2.21 -2.31
C SER A 206 33.91 -1.91 -3.82
N ARG A 207 32.71 -1.82 -4.42
CA ARG A 207 32.60 -1.35 -5.82
C ARG A 207 32.63 0.20 -5.81
N ASP A 208 33.73 0.76 -6.23
CA ASP A 208 33.93 2.23 -6.38
C ASP A 208 33.06 2.85 -7.48
N SER A 209 32.38 2.06 -8.32
CA SER A 209 31.41 2.51 -9.31
C SER A 209 30.06 1.82 -9.10
N LEU A 210 29.00 2.63 -8.97
CA LEU A 210 27.61 2.17 -8.92
C LEU A 210 27.11 1.87 -10.35
N GLU A 211 27.81 0.97 -11.04
CA GLU A 211 27.51 0.59 -12.40
C GLU A 211 26.95 -0.84 -12.45
N TYR A 212 25.78 -0.97 -13.09
CA TYR A 212 25.08 -2.24 -13.25
C TYR A 212 24.56 -2.42 -14.68
N ASP A 213 24.27 -3.64 -15.07
CA ASP A 213 23.59 -3.87 -16.33
C ASP A 213 22.11 -3.50 -16.21
N VAL A 214 21.48 -3.86 -15.09
CA VAL A 214 20.04 -3.57 -14.86
C VAL A 214 19.81 -2.95 -13.47
N ALA A 215 19.09 -1.84 -13.44
CA ALA A 215 18.57 -1.24 -12.22
C ALA A 215 17.06 -1.57 -12.08
N VAL A 216 16.66 -2.19 -10.97
CA VAL A 216 15.26 -2.47 -10.67
C VAL A 216 14.79 -1.55 -9.56
N ILE A 217 13.67 -0.83 -9.78
CA ILE A 217 13.14 0.18 -8.88
C ILE A 217 11.84 -0.31 -8.24
N GLY A 218 11.94 -0.67 -6.97
CA GLY A 218 10.87 -1.24 -6.15
C GLY A 218 11.06 -2.71 -5.84
N GLY A 219 11.16 -3.06 -4.56
CA GLY A 219 11.37 -4.42 -4.05
C GLY A 219 10.07 -5.16 -3.67
N GLY A 220 8.97 -4.90 -4.41
CA GLY A 220 7.74 -5.69 -4.34
C GLY A 220 7.81 -6.96 -5.22
N ALA A 221 6.71 -7.70 -5.34
CA ALA A 221 6.64 -8.96 -6.10
C ALA A 221 7.22 -8.83 -7.53
N ALA A 222 6.77 -7.83 -8.30
CA ALA A 222 7.27 -7.61 -9.65
C ALA A 222 8.78 -7.31 -9.70
N GLY A 223 9.27 -6.47 -8.77
CA GLY A 223 10.69 -6.06 -8.78
C GLY A 223 11.61 -7.19 -8.35
N ILE A 224 11.24 -8.00 -7.37
CA ILE A 224 12.02 -9.16 -6.95
C ILE A 224 12.11 -10.17 -8.11
N ALA A 225 10.99 -10.49 -8.77
CA ALA A 225 10.93 -11.36 -9.92
C ALA A 225 11.78 -10.81 -11.08
N ALA A 226 11.68 -9.50 -11.37
CA ALA A 226 12.48 -8.84 -12.42
C ALA A 226 13.98 -8.92 -12.13
N ALA A 227 14.40 -8.68 -10.88
CA ALA A 227 15.79 -8.77 -10.47
C ALA A 227 16.32 -10.19 -10.62
N ALA A 228 15.58 -11.20 -10.12
CA ALA A 228 15.94 -12.61 -10.26
C ALA A 228 16.05 -13.02 -11.73
N SER A 229 15.08 -12.63 -12.55
CA SER A 229 15.04 -12.99 -13.96
C SER A 229 16.19 -12.34 -14.75
N ALA A 230 16.51 -11.07 -14.48
CA ALA A 230 17.63 -10.38 -15.09
C ALA A 230 18.97 -11.03 -14.71
N ALA A 231 19.19 -11.31 -13.44
CA ALA A 231 20.42 -11.93 -12.94
C ALA A 231 20.61 -13.36 -13.50
N ARG A 232 19.54 -14.15 -13.62
CA ARG A 232 19.58 -15.46 -14.29
C ARG A 232 19.98 -15.39 -15.76
N LYS A 233 19.87 -14.23 -16.41
CA LYS A 233 20.38 -13.98 -17.78
C LYS A 233 21.84 -13.54 -17.82
N GLY A 234 22.49 -13.47 -16.66
CA GLY A 234 23.90 -13.09 -16.52
C GLY A 234 24.13 -11.59 -16.39
N ALA A 235 23.09 -10.79 -16.17
CA ALA A 235 23.23 -9.36 -15.92
C ALA A 235 23.61 -9.11 -14.45
N SER A 236 24.47 -8.11 -14.21
CA SER A 236 24.67 -7.52 -12.88
C SER A 236 23.47 -6.64 -12.55
N VAL A 237 22.85 -6.86 -11.39
CA VAL A 237 21.57 -6.21 -11.04
C VAL A 237 21.68 -5.45 -9.74
N VAL A 238 21.11 -4.23 -9.71
CA VAL A 238 20.80 -3.52 -8.46
C VAL A 238 19.30 -3.45 -8.28
N LEU A 239 18.82 -3.86 -7.09
CA LEU A 239 17.42 -3.72 -6.66
C LEU A 239 17.33 -2.63 -5.60
N VAL A 240 16.68 -1.52 -5.92
CA VAL A 240 16.52 -0.36 -5.01
C VAL A 240 15.13 -0.36 -4.41
N ASP A 241 15.04 -0.34 -3.09
CA ASP A 241 13.76 -0.21 -2.38
C ASP A 241 13.84 0.86 -1.27
N ARG A 242 12.77 1.62 -1.13
CA ARG A 242 12.62 2.65 -0.09
C ARG A 242 12.41 2.09 1.30
N GLU A 243 12.06 0.81 1.43
CA GLU A 243 11.77 0.16 2.69
C GLU A 243 12.98 -0.67 3.16
N SER A 244 13.11 -0.81 4.48
CA SER A 244 14.17 -1.60 5.10
C SER A 244 14.06 -3.10 4.82
N ARG A 245 12.84 -3.57 4.48
CA ARG A 245 12.53 -4.96 4.13
C ARG A 245 11.79 -5.00 2.81
N GLN A 246 12.26 -5.81 1.88
CA GLN A 246 11.60 -6.06 0.60
C GLN A 246 10.29 -6.84 0.80
N GLY A 247 9.50 -6.96 -0.27
CA GLY A 247 8.18 -7.59 -0.29
C GLY A 247 7.05 -6.60 -0.54
N GLY A 248 7.32 -5.29 -0.44
CA GLY A 248 6.33 -4.24 -0.73
C GLY A 248 5.06 -4.40 0.10
N ILE A 249 3.91 -4.25 -0.55
CA ILE A 249 2.58 -4.35 0.10
C ILE A 249 2.28 -5.74 0.68
N LEU A 250 2.91 -6.79 0.19
CA LEU A 250 2.67 -8.17 0.65
C LEU A 250 2.93 -8.34 2.14
N LYS A 251 3.87 -7.61 2.71
CA LYS A 251 4.22 -7.68 4.14
C LYS A 251 3.05 -7.41 5.07
N GLN A 252 2.10 -6.59 4.67
CA GLN A 252 0.91 -6.27 5.46
C GLN A 252 -0.31 -7.13 5.10
N CYS A 253 -0.24 -7.93 4.00
CA CYS A 253 -1.32 -8.79 3.53
C CYS A 253 -1.26 -10.15 4.24
N ILE A 254 -1.59 -10.19 5.54
CA ILE A 254 -1.48 -11.40 6.39
C ILE A 254 -2.60 -12.44 6.14
N HIS A 255 -3.47 -12.21 5.16
CA HIS A 255 -4.47 -13.18 4.72
C HIS A 255 -3.91 -14.11 3.63
N ASN A 256 -4.53 -15.26 3.43
CA ASN A 256 -4.21 -16.21 2.38
C ASN A 256 -4.77 -15.79 1.01
N GLY A 257 -4.44 -16.56 -0.02
CA GLY A 257 -4.91 -16.37 -1.41
C GLY A 257 -3.81 -15.95 -2.39
N PHE A 258 -2.55 -16.10 -2.02
CA PHE A 258 -1.38 -15.82 -2.85
C PHE A 258 -0.65 -17.11 -3.24
N GLY A 259 0.04 -17.15 -4.38
CA GLY A 259 1.00 -18.17 -4.73
C GLY A 259 0.46 -19.42 -5.43
N LEU A 260 -0.86 -19.52 -5.61
CA LEU A 260 -1.46 -20.72 -6.15
C LEU A 260 -0.97 -21.06 -7.57
N HIS A 261 -0.79 -20.05 -8.43
CA HIS A 261 -0.29 -20.24 -9.80
C HIS A 261 1.24 -20.30 -9.85
N ARG A 262 1.93 -19.51 -9.02
CA ARG A 262 3.39 -19.40 -9.06
C ARG A 262 4.10 -20.50 -8.28
N PHE A 263 3.60 -20.85 -7.10
CA PHE A 263 4.22 -21.83 -6.21
C PHE A 263 3.42 -23.11 -6.03
N GLY A 264 2.20 -23.20 -6.57
CA GLY A 264 1.32 -24.35 -6.39
C GLY A 264 0.75 -24.49 -4.97
N GLU A 265 0.91 -23.47 -4.13
CA GLU A 265 0.49 -23.44 -2.73
C GLU A 265 -0.29 -22.18 -2.43
N GLU A 266 -1.25 -22.26 -1.50
CA GLU A 266 -1.97 -21.09 -1.02
C GLU A 266 -1.21 -20.48 0.17
N LEU A 267 -0.60 -19.33 -0.06
CA LEU A 267 0.27 -18.63 0.88
C LEU A 267 -0.39 -17.35 1.40
N THR A 268 0.11 -16.85 2.53
CA THR A 268 -0.10 -15.46 2.96
C THR A 268 0.82 -14.52 2.20
N GLY A 269 0.56 -13.21 2.24
CA GLY A 269 1.42 -12.21 1.59
C GLY A 269 2.87 -12.25 2.09
N PRO A 270 3.16 -12.29 3.40
CA PRO A 270 4.53 -12.44 3.92
C PRO A 270 5.22 -13.72 3.46
N GLU A 271 4.53 -14.86 3.44
CA GLU A 271 5.08 -16.13 2.93
C GLU A 271 5.41 -16.05 1.44
N TYR A 272 4.51 -15.47 0.64
CA TYR A 272 4.78 -15.22 -0.76
C TYR A 272 6.02 -14.34 -0.96
N ALA A 273 6.11 -13.23 -0.22
CA ALA A 273 7.27 -12.35 -0.29
C ALA A 273 8.58 -13.07 0.08
N SER A 274 8.54 -13.93 1.11
CA SER A 274 9.68 -14.75 1.53
C SER A 274 10.11 -15.72 0.43
N ARG A 275 9.15 -16.39 -0.22
CA ARG A 275 9.42 -17.32 -1.35
C ARG A 275 10.01 -16.59 -2.56
N GLU A 276 9.49 -15.41 -2.89
CA GLU A 276 10.06 -14.58 -3.96
C GLU A 276 11.49 -14.14 -3.63
N LEU A 277 11.74 -13.66 -2.40
CA LEU A 277 13.08 -13.26 -1.97
C LEU A 277 14.09 -14.40 -2.04
N ALA A 278 13.68 -15.62 -1.70
CA ALA A 278 14.54 -16.79 -1.81
C ALA A 278 14.99 -17.05 -3.26
N THR A 279 14.26 -16.56 -4.27
CA THR A 279 14.67 -16.68 -5.68
C THR A 279 15.91 -15.85 -6.03
N LEU A 280 16.31 -14.90 -5.18
CA LEU A 280 17.53 -14.10 -5.35
C LEU A 280 18.79 -14.79 -4.80
N GLU A 281 18.65 -15.87 -4.04
CA GLU A 281 19.79 -16.55 -3.44
C GLU A 281 20.76 -17.08 -4.51
N GLY A 282 22.04 -16.79 -4.32
CA GLY A 282 23.11 -17.20 -5.24
C GLY A 282 23.16 -16.42 -6.56
N LEU A 283 22.31 -15.41 -6.76
CA LEU A 283 22.33 -14.54 -7.93
C LEU A 283 23.12 -13.25 -7.66
N ASP A 284 23.71 -12.66 -8.72
CA ASP A 284 24.41 -11.36 -8.66
C ASP A 284 23.39 -10.20 -8.60
N VAL A 285 22.72 -10.06 -7.45
CA VAL A 285 21.75 -8.99 -7.18
C VAL A 285 22.19 -8.19 -5.95
N HIS A 286 22.53 -6.94 -6.15
CA HIS A 286 22.81 -6.00 -5.07
C HIS A 286 21.52 -5.33 -4.61
N VAL A 287 21.13 -5.52 -3.34
CA VAL A 287 19.90 -4.94 -2.77
C VAL A 287 20.23 -3.69 -1.97
N VAL A 288 19.76 -2.54 -2.44
CA VAL A 288 19.88 -1.24 -1.75
C VAL A 288 18.57 -0.92 -1.07
N ARG A 289 18.60 -0.88 0.27
CA ARG A 289 17.44 -0.70 1.16
C ARG A 289 17.40 0.72 1.71
N ASP A 290 16.25 1.11 2.27
CA ASP A 290 16.03 2.45 2.82
C ASP A 290 16.44 3.56 1.83
N ALA A 291 16.35 3.26 0.52
CA ALA A 291 16.79 4.12 -0.56
C ALA A 291 15.62 4.55 -1.45
N SER A 292 15.36 5.84 -1.47
CA SER A 292 14.33 6.43 -2.33
C SER A 292 14.94 6.90 -3.65
N VAL A 293 14.36 6.44 -4.76
CA VAL A 293 14.71 6.95 -6.09
C VAL A 293 14.07 8.32 -6.28
N LEU A 294 14.89 9.34 -6.49
CA LEU A 294 14.46 10.71 -6.74
C LEU A 294 14.14 10.92 -8.21
N ARG A 295 15.04 10.49 -9.10
CA ARG A 295 14.91 10.68 -10.56
C ARG A 295 15.45 9.48 -11.32
N VAL A 296 14.88 9.27 -12.50
CA VAL A 296 15.40 8.36 -13.52
C VAL A 296 15.58 9.18 -14.79
N LYS A 297 16.79 9.18 -15.34
CA LYS A 297 17.11 9.88 -16.59
C LYS A 297 17.54 8.87 -17.64
N ASN A 298 17.08 9.09 -18.86
CA ASN A 298 17.49 8.34 -20.04
C ASN A 298 18.22 9.31 -20.99
N GLY A 299 19.27 8.87 -21.61
CA GLY A 299 20.01 9.65 -22.62
C GLY A 299 21.46 9.96 -22.27
N GLY A 300 22.09 9.17 -21.39
CA GLY A 300 23.53 9.16 -21.22
C GLY A 300 24.26 8.62 -22.47
N GLU A 301 25.54 8.88 -22.57
CA GLU A 301 26.40 8.30 -23.63
C GLU A 301 26.93 6.92 -23.19
N GLY A 302 27.00 5.99 -24.14
CA GLY A 302 27.64 4.69 -23.93
C GLY A 302 26.70 3.51 -23.66
N ALA A 303 27.24 2.46 -23.13
CA ALA A 303 26.52 1.19 -22.86
C ALA A 303 25.52 1.31 -21.68
N ARG A 304 25.78 2.24 -20.77
CA ARG A 304 24.98 2.49 -19.56
C ARG A 304 24.40 3.91 -19.62
N ASP A 305 23.35 4.06 -20.39
CA ASP A 305 22.70 5.36 -20.69
C ASP A 305 21.55 5.70 -19.74
N ILE A 306 21.24 4.85 -18.78
CA ILE A 306 20.24 5.11 -17.73
C ILE A 306 20.95 5.56 -16.45
N SER A 307 20.50 6.69 -15.92
CA SER A 307 20.97 7.23 -14.63
C SER A 307 19.82 7.21 -13.62
N VAL A 308 20.05 6.61 -12.44
CA VAL A 308 19.10 6.53 -11.35
C VAL A 308 19.68 7.25 -10.14
N GLU A 309 19.09 8.40 -9.79
CA GLU A 309 19.46 9.19 -8.63
C GLU A 309 18.72 8.67 -7.39
N ILE A 310 19.46 8.27 -6.37
CA ILE A 310 18.92 7.74 -5.12
C ILE A 310 19.37 8.56 -3.93
N VAL A 311 18.55 8.57 -2.88
CA VAL A 311 18.89 9.09 -1.56
C VAL A 311 18.63 8.01 -0.51
N SER A 312 19.55 7.84 0.40
CA SER A 312 19.49 6.89 1.51
C SER A 312 20.16 7.46 2.76
N PRO A 313 20.03 6.82 3.94
CA PRO A 313 20.78 7.18 5.13
C PRO A 313 22.32 7.19 4.95
N GLN A 314 22.82 6.53 3.89
CA GLN A 314 24.25 6.49 3.55
C GLN A 314 24.68 7.62 2.61
N GLY A 315 23.75 8.36 2.04
CA GLY A 315 24.04 9.49 1.15
C GLY A 315 23.19 9.52 -0.11
N GLU A 316 23.44 10.55 -0.92
CA GLU A 316 22.96 10.64 -2.30
C GLU A 316 23.94 9.94 -3.22
N GLN A 317 23.43 9.11 -4.11
CA GLN A 317 24.23 8.35 -5.06
C GLN A 317 23.55 8.33 -6.42
N THR A 318 24.36 8.16 -7.47
CA THR A 318 23.86 7.95 -8.82
C THR A 318 24.30 6.59 -9.32
N ILE A 319 23.32 5.78 -9.73
CA ILE A 319 23.50 4.48 -10.32
C ILE A 319 23.45 4.63 -11.83
N SER A 320 24.46 4.09 -12.53
CA SER A 320 24.49 4.00 -14.00
C SER A 320 24.10 2.58 -14.42
N ALA A 321 23.14 2.45 -15.33
CA ALA A 321 22.65 1.14 -15.79
C ALA A 321 22.44 1.09 -17.31
N GLY A 322 22.52 -0.10 -17.90
CA GLY A 322 22.21 -0.35 -19.31
C GLY A 322 20.70 -0.42 -19.58
N ALA A 323 19.91 -0.72 -18.55
CA ALA A 323 18.44 -0.70 -18.56
C ALA A 323 17.90 -0.47 -17.15
N ALA A 324 16.67 0.05 -17.04
CA ALA A 324 15.97 0.11 -15.75
C ALA A 324 14.55 -0.46 -15.84
N VAL A 325 14.12 -1.12 -14.75
CA VAL A 325 12.77 -1.69 -14.61
C VAL A 325 12.01 -0.93 -13.54
N LEU A 326 10.92 -0.29 -13.91
CA LEU A 326 10.02 0.43 -13.01
C LEU A 326 8.98 -0.55 -12.44
N ALA A 327 9.21 -1.02 -11.22
CA ALA A 327 8.31 -1.91 -10.46
C ALA A 327 7.70 -1.16 -9.25
N THR A 328 7.30 0.08 -9.47
CA THR A 328 6.87 1.06 -8.47
C THR A 328 5.49 0.79 -7.87
N GLY A 329 4.76 -0.19 -8.40
CA GLY A 329 3.46 -0.61 -7.91
C GLY A 329 2.36 0.43 -8.10
N SER A 330 1.45 0.52 -7.14
CA SER A 330 0.28 1.40 -7.20
C SER A 330 0.04 2.09 -5.86
N ARG A 331 -0.76 3.14 -5.87
CA ARG A 331 -1.27 3.84 -4.69
C ARG A 331 -2.79 3.80 -4.63
N GLU A 332 -3.33 3.86 -3.44
CA GLU A 332 -4.78 3.94 -3.25
C GLU A 332 -5.34 5.31 -3.64
N ARG A 333 -6.56 5.30 -4.12
CA ARG A 333 -7.34 6.51 -4.37
C ARG A 333 -7.78 7.10 -3.03
N GLY A 334 -7.23 8.25 -2.66
CA GLY A 334 -7.51 8.90 -1.38
C GLY A 334 -8.78 9.76 -1.38
N ALA A 335 -9.19 10.21 -0.20
CA ALA A 335 -10.38 11.05 0.02
C ALA A 335 -10.40 12.33 -0.83
N GLY A 336 -9.25 12.92 -1.13
CA GLY A 336 -9.15 14.09 -2.00
C GLY A 336 -9.60 13.84 -3.43
N ALA A 337 -9.36 12.63 -3.95
CA ALA A 337 -9.78 12.25 -5.30
C ALA A 337 -11.29 11.99 -5.42
N LEU A 338 -11.96 11.69 -4.30
CA LEU A 338 -13.40 11.47 -4.26
C LEU A 338 -14.20 12.78 -4.22
N GLY A 339 -13.58 13.89 -3.81
CA GLY A 339 -14.26 15.17 -3.66
C GLY A 339 -15.40 15.18 -2.63
N THR A 340 -15.48 14.18 -1.73
CA THR A 340 -16.57 14.06 -0.75
C THR A 340 -16.64 15.30 0.16
N PRO A 341 -17.78 15.99 0.24
CA PRO A 341 -17.95 17.17 1.08
C PRO A 341 -17.84 16.85 2.57
N GLY A 342 -17.34 17.83 3.33
CA GLY A 342 -17.27 17.76 4.79
C GLY A 342 -15.95 18.25 5.35
N THR A 343 -15.80 18.10 6.65
CA THR A 343 -14.58 18.38 7.39
C THR A 343 -13.53 17.31 7.10
N ARG A 344 -12.30 17.52 7.58
CA ARG A 344 -11.20 16.52 7.50
C ARG A 344 -10.90 15.98 8.89
N PRO A 345 -11.83 15.25 9.55
CA PRO A 345 -11.65 14.74 10.90
C PRO A 345 -10.60 13.62 10.93
N ALA A 346 -10.17 13.22 12.14
CA ALA A 346 -9.51 11.92 12.32
C ALA A 346 -10.52 10.79 12.06
N GLY A 347 -10.04 9.61 11.66
CA GLY A 347 -10.88 8.44 11.40
C GLY A 347 -11.20 8.19 9.92
N VAL A 348 -10.60 8.93 8.98
CA VAL A 348 -10.72 8.64 7.54
C VAL A 348 -9.39 8.11 7.02
N PHE A 349 -9.38 6.86 6.54
CA PHE A 349 -8.20 6.15 6.05
C PHE A 349 -8.45 5.53 4.68
N SER A 350 -7.39 5.34 3.90
CA SER A 350 -7.40 4.32 2.86
C SER A 350 -7.32 2.93 3.50
N ALA A 351 -7.85 1.91 2.83
CA ALA A 351 -7.90 0.54 3.37
C ALA A 351 -6.49 -0.01 3.63
N GLY A 352 -5.52 0.24 2.73
CA GLY A 352 -4.14 -0.20 2.90
C GLY A 352 -3.40 0.52 4.03
N SER A 353 -3.67 1.83 4.26
CA SER A 353 -3.13 2.52 5.45
C SER A 353 -3.67 1.93 6.75
N ALA A 354 -4.97 1.63 6.80
CA ALA A 354 -5.57 0.97 7.96
C ALA A 354 -5.00 -0.43 8.17
N GLN A 355 -4.77 -1.17 7.09
CA GLN A 355 -4.14 -2.49 7.11
C GLN A 355 -2.71 -2.42 7.67
N ASN A 356 -1.92 -1.41 7.28
CA ASN A 356 -0.59 -1.18 7.83
C ASN A 356 -0.64 -0.92 9.33
N PHE A 357 -1.49 0.00 9.79
CA PHE A 357 -1.66 0.28 11.22
C PHE A 357 -2.03 -0.98 12.01
N MET A 358 -2.95 -1.78 11.50
CA MET A 358 -3.40 -3.00 12.20
C MET A 358 -2.36 -4.11 12.18
N ASN A 359 -1.81 -4.42 11.00
CA ASN A 359 -1.03 -5.65 10.81
C ASN A 359 0.46 -5.47 11.08
N LEU A 360 1.00 -4.24 10.92
CA LEU A 360 2.42 -3.96 11.16
C LEU A 360 2.67 -3.15 12.43
N GLN A 361 1.69 -2.36 12.89
CA GLN A 361 1.89 -1.49 14.05
C GLN A 361 1.01 -1.84 15.26
N GLY A 362 0.10 -2.81 15.14
CA GLY A 362 -0.79 -3.22 16.23
C GLY A 362 -1.77 -2.13 16.69
N CYS A 363 -2.12 -1.18 15.82
CA CYS A 363 -3.04 -0.08 16.13
C CYS A 363 -4.36 -0.25 15.39
N ALA A 364 -5.49 -0.09 16.06
CA ALA A 364 -6.81 -0.12 15.44
C ALA A 364 -7.20 1.25 14.85
N PRO A 365 -7.76 1.34 13.64
CA PRO A 365 -8.22 2.60 13.07
C PRO A 365 -9.43 3.18 13.81
N GLY A 366 -10.24 2.33 14.45
CA GLY A 366 -11.38 2.69 15.27
C GLY A 366 -12.25 1.50 15.61
N SER A 367 -13.44 1.76 16.18
CA SER A 367 -14.33 0.74 16.75
C SER A 367 -15.68 0.59 16.04
N ASN A 368 -16.12 1.60 15.31
CA ASN A 368 -17.37 1.56 14.54
C ASN A 368 -17.10 2.03 13.11
N VAL A 369 -16.98 1.09 12.18
CA VAL A 369 -16.37 1.29 10.88
C VAL A 369 -17.40 1.24 9.76
N VAL A 370 -17.31 2.18 8.84
CA VAL A 370 -17.95 2.15 7.52
C VAL A 370 -16.87 1.94 6.47
N ILE A 371 -17.12 1.09 5.48
CA ILE A 371 -16.21 0.84 4.37
C ILE A 371 -16.88 1.32 3.08
N LEU A 372 -16.20 2.15 2.32
CA LEU A 372 -16.60 2.59 0.99
C LEU A 372 -15.79 1.84 -0.07
N GLY A 373 -16.49 1.12 -0.92
CA GLY A 373 -15.95 0.24 -1.96
C GLY A 373 -15.91 -1.22 -1.52
N SER A 374 -16.32 -2.12 -2.41
CA SER A 374 -16.42 -3.58 -2.22
C SER A 374 -15.29 -4.35 -2.91
N GLY A 375 -14.16 -3.70 -3.21
CA GLY A 375 -12.96 -4.39 -3.69
C GLY A 375 -12.38 -5.31 -2.61
N ASP A 376 -11.57 -6.30 -3.02
CA ASP A 376 -11.07 -7.35 -2.12
C ASP A 376 -10.39 -6.82 -0.85
N ILE A 377 -9.60 -5.75 -0.95
CA ILE A 377 -8.96 -5.14 0.24
C ILE A 377 -10.01 -4.64 1.23
N GLY A 378 -11.09 -4.02 0.75
CA GLY A 378 -12.19 -3.56 1.61
C GLY A 378 -12.92 -4.70 2.31
N LEU A 379 -13.19 -5.80 1.59
CA LEU A 379 -13.83 -7.01 2.12
C LEU A 379 -12.94 -7.68 3.17
N ILE A 380 -11.67 -7.88 2.85
CA ILE A 380 -10.69 -8.46 3.76
C ILE A 380 -10.54 -7.61 5.04
N MET A 381 -10.53 -6.29 4.88
CA MET A 381 -10.48 -5.38 6.03
C MET A 381 -11.75 -5.41 6.87
N ALA A 382 -12.94 -5.63 6.27
CA ALA A 382 -14.17 -5.82 7.02
C ALA A 382 -14.05 -7.01 7.99
N ARG A 383 -13.64 -8.17 7.50
CA ARG A 383 -13.36 -9.36 8.29
C ARG A 383 -12.27 -9.11 9.35
N ARG A 384 -11.15 -8.50 8.95
CA ARG A 384 -10.01 -8.25 9.84
C ARG A 384 -10.37 -7.33 11.02
N LEU A 385 -11.18 -6.30 10.76
CA LEU A 385 -11.68 -5.39 11.77
C LEU A 385 -12.63 -6.07 12.74
N THR A 386 -13.49 -6.94 12.22
CA THR A 386 -14.41 -7.75 13.05
C THR A 386 -13.63 -8.67 13.99
N PHE A 387 -12.57 -9.33 13.51
CA PHE A 387 -11.68 -10.11 14.37
C PHE A 387 -10.95 -9.26 15.42
N ALA A 388 -10.71 -7.99 15.15
CA ALA A 388 -10.13 -7.07 16.13
C ALA A 388 -11.18 -6.46 17.09
N GLY A 389 -12.42 -6.96 17.09
CA GLY A 389 -13.50 -6.50 17.95
C GLY A 389 -14.18 -5.21 17.50
N ALA A 390 -13.89 -4.69 16.32
CA ALA A 390 -14.59 -3.54 15.77
C ALA A 390 -15.92 -3.94 15.13
N ARG A 391 -16.94 -3.09 15.28
CA ARG A 391 -18.20 -3.25 14.57
C ARG A 391 -18.09 -2.65 13.17
N VAL A 392 -18.28 -3.46 12.14
CA VAL A 392 -18.41 -2.98 10.76
C VAL A 392 -19.88 -2.70 10.47
N ALA A 393 -20.24 -1.42 10.35
CA ALA A 393 -21.63 -0.99 10.15
C ALA A 393 -22.16 -1.33 8.75
N GLY A 394 -21.28 -1.51 7.79
CA GLY A 394 -21.59 -1.94 6.43
C GLY A 394 -20.51 -1.57 5.43
N VAL A 395 -20.58 -2.25 4.28
CA VAL A 395 -19.81 -1.97 3.07
C VAL A 395 -20.74 -1.31 2.05
N PHE A 396 -20.31 -0.19 1.49
CA PHE A 396 -21.07 0.61 0.53
C PHE A 396 -20.37 0.61 -0.83
N GLU A 397 -21.07 0.19 -1.86
CA GLU A 397 -20.56 0.05 -3.22
C GLU A 397 -21.37 0.93 -4.17
N ILE A 398 -20.70 1.75 -4.96
CA ILE A 398 -21.35 2.64 -5.93
C ILE A 398 -21.94 1.87 -7.11
N ASN A 399 -21.32 0.76 -7.52
CA ASN A 399 -21.80 -0.09 -8.60
C ASN A 399 -23.02 -0.91 -8.16
N PRO A 400 -23.86 -1.34 -9.09
CA PRO A 400 -24.98 -2.24 -8.80
C PRO A 400 -24.55 -3.66 -8.39
N THR A 401 -23.29 -4.02 -8.68
CA THR A 401 -22.69 -5.30 -8.32
C THR A 401 -21.37 -5.08 -7.57
N PRO A 402 -21.03 -5.93 -6.59
CA PRO A 402 -19.76 -5.84 -5.91
C PRO A 402 -18.59 -6.11 -6.86
N SER A 403 -17.44 -5.48 -6.59
CA SER A 403 -16.24 -5.56 -7.42
C SER A 403 -15.23 -6.63 -6.95
N GLY A 404 -15.32 -7.07 -5.70
CA GLY A 404 -14.45 -8.10 -5.14
C GLY A 404 -14.87 -9.54 -5.53
N LEU A 405 -13.96 -10.47 -5.32
CA LEU A 405 -14.18 -11.88 -5.61
C LEU A 405 -15.34 -12.46 -4.78
N ARG A 406 -16.16 -13.32 -5.41
CA ARG A 406 -17.29 -13.98 -4.74
C ARG A 406 -16.89 -14.67 -3.44
N ARG A 407 -15.75 -15.34 -3.43
CA ARG A 407 -15.18 -15.97 -2.23
C ARG A 407 -15.04 -14.98 -1.08
N ASN A 408 -14.50 -13.79 -1.35
CA ASN A 408 -14.29 -12.77 -0.34
C ASN A 408 -15.60 -12.14 0.15
N ILE A 409 -16.63 -12.06 -0.70
CA ILE A 409 -17.96 -11.63 -0.26
C ILE A 409 -18.49 -12.59 0.79
N VAL A 410 -18.47 -13.88 0.50
CA VAL A 410 -18.95 -14.92 1.44
C VAL A 410 -18.13 -14.90 2.73
N GLN A 411 -16.81 -15.10 2.63
CA GLN A 411 -15.93 -15.28 3.77
C GLN A 411 -15.68 -14.00 4.60
N CYS A 412 -15.94 -12.84 4.05
CA CYS A 412 -15.65 -11.58 4.75
C CYS A 412 -16.89 -10.78 5.13
N LEU A 413 -18.04 -11.03 4.50
CA LEU A 413 -19.28 -10.32 4.82
C LEU A 413 -20.37 -11.29 5.28
N ASP A 414 -20.75 -12.29 4.46
CA ASP A 414 -21.88 -13.17 4.74
C ASP A 414 -21.67 -13.95 6.03
N ASP A 415 -20.47 -14.55 6.23
CA ASP A 415 -20.11 -15.31 7.43
C ASP A 415 -20.13 -14.46 8.73
N PHE A 416 -20.03 -13.14 8.60
CA PHE A 416 -20.04 -12.20 9.74
C PHE A 416 -21.30 -11.34 9.81
N GLY A 417 -22.28 -11.56 8.94
CA GLY A 417 -23.50 -10.77 8.88
C GLY A 417 -23.28 -9.28 8.59
N ILE A 418 -22.19 -8.92 7.88
CA ILE A 418 -21.87 -7.54 7.53
C ILE A 418 -22.69 -7.13 6.30
N PRO A 419 -23.53 -6.08 6.39
CA PRO A 419 -24.38 -5.70 5.27
C PRO A 419 -23.58 -5.07 4.11
N LEU A 420 -23.89 -5.49 2.88
CA LEU A 420 -23.40 -4.90 1.63
C LEU A 420 -24.51 -4.07 0.98
N HIS A 421 -24.25 -2.80 0.74
CA HIS A 421 -25.16 -1.85 0.11
C HIS A 421 -24.62 -1.44 -1.26
N THR A 422 -25.17 -2.02 -2.32
CA THR A 422 -24.85 -1.65 -3.72
C THR A 422 -25.63 -0.42 -4.18
N SER A 423 -25.23 0.17 -5.31
CA SER A 423 -25.77 1.43 -5.85
C SER A 423 -25.87 2.53 -4.76
N THR A 424 -24.84 2.60 -3.89
CA THR A 424 -24.82 3.50 -2.73
C THR A 424 -23.43 4.05 -2.51
N THR A 425 -23.29 5.36 -2.27
CA THR A 425 -22.01 6.00 -2.01
C THR A 425 -22.05 6.94 -0.82
N VAL A 426 -20.87 7.37 -0.31
CA VAL A 426 -20.74 8.38 0.74
C VAL A 426 -20.74 9.75 0.10
N VAL A 427 -21.75 10.55 0.46
CA VAL A 427 -21.95 11.92 -0.04
C VAL A 427 -21.59 13.00 0.99
N GLY A 428 -21.25 12.63 2.20
CA GLY A 428 -20.86 13.61 3.22
C GLY A 428 -20.17 13.00 4.43
N ILE A 429 -19.26 13.77 5.03
CA ILE A 429 -18.49 13.43 6.23
C ILE A 429 -18.89 14.39 7.35
N LYS A 430 -19.25 13.85 8.52
CA LYS A 430 -19.67 14.61 9.70
C LYS A 430 -18.71 14.35 10.86
N GLY A 431 -18.37 15.43 11.57
CA GLY A 431 -17.46 15.44 12.71
C GLY A 431 -16.43 16.57 12.57
N ALA A 432 -16.00 17.16 13.64
CA ALA A 432 -15.01 18.25 13.64
C ALA A 432 -13.60 17.71 13.90
N SER A 433 -13.36 17.19 15.09
CA SER A 433 -12.07 16.61 15.52
C SER A 433 -11.92 15.16 15.09
N LYS A 434 -12.99 14.38 15.28
CA LYS A 434 -13.10 12.96 14.98
C LYS A 434 -14.33 12.73 14.11
N LEU A 435 -14.30 11.69 13.29
CA LEU A 435 -15.47 11.24 12.54
C LEU A 435 -16.58 10.81 13.51
N GLU A 436 -17.79 11.29 13.26
CA GLU A 436 -18.99 10.99 14.05
C GLU A 436 -20.04 10.25 13.22
N ALA A 437 -20.06 10.50 11.92
CA ALA A 437 -20.94 9.83 10.98
C ALA A 437 -20.52 10.11 9.54
N VAL A 438 -20.98 9.25 8.64
CA VAL A 438 -21.03 9.52 7.20
C VAL A 438 -22.49 9.66 6.76
N ILE A 439 -22.69 10.43 5.68
CA ILE A 439 -23.97 10.48 4.97
C ILE A 439 -23.80 9.63 3.71
N VAL A 440 -24.64 8.62 3.55
CA VAL A 440 -24.69 7.78 2.36
C VAL A 440 -25.94 8.10 1.56
N SER A 441 -25.89 7.97 0.24
CA SER A 441 -27.02 8.15 -0.67
C SER A 441 -27.02 7.04 -1.70
N LYS A 442 -28.19 6.62 -2.16
CA LYS A 442 -28.32 5.82 -3.39
C LYS A 442 -27.86 6.64 -4.59
N VAL A 443 -27.39 5.95 -5.62
CA VAL A 443 -27.00 6.55 -6.89
C VAL A 443 -27.84 6.00 -8.03
N ASP A 444 -28.04 6.83 -9.06
CA ASP A 444 -28.65 6.43 -10.33
C ASP A 444 -27.65 5.73 -11.27
N ASP A 445 -28.09 5.40 -12.48
CA ASP A 445 -27.27 4.72 -13.50
C ASP A 445 -26.10 5.57 -14.02
N HIS A 446 -26.08 6.88 -13.72
CA HIS A 446 -24.98 7.80 -14.00
C HIS A 446 -24.09 8.05 -12.79
N TYR A 447 -24.28 7.27 -11.70
CA TYR A 447 -23.58 7.41 -10.42
C TYR A 447 -23.84 8.74 -9.70
N ALA A 448 -24.90 9.47 -10.10
CA ALA A 448 -25.30 10.69 -9.42
C ALA A 448 -26.14 10.37 -8.15
N PRO A 449 -25.88 11.02 -7.01
CA PRO A 449 -26.67 10.80 -5.81
C PRO A 449 -28.15 11.17 -6.02
N ILE A 450 -29.06 10.28 -5.61
CA ILE A 450 -30.51 10.48 -5.71
C ILE A 450 -30.98 11.28 -4.50
N PRO A 451 -31.49 12.52 -4.69
CA PRO A 451 -31.97 13.36 -3.58
C PRO A 451 -33.10 12.68 -2.79
N GLY A 452 -33.08 12.84 -1.46
CA GLY A 452 -34.08 12.26 -0.57
C GLY A 452 -33.78 10.81 -0.15
N THR A 453 -32.67 10.23 -0.60
CA THR A 453 -32.25 8.88 -0.19
C THR A 453 -31.11 8.91 0.83
N GLU A 454 -30.73 10.11 1.29
CA GLU A 454 -29.63 10.31 2.22
C GLU A 454 -29.93 9.65 3.57
N ARG A 455 -28.97 8.90 4.07
CA ARG A 455 -29.01 8.28 5.41
C ARG A 455 -27.75 8.60 6.18
N ARG A 456 -27.92 8.97 7.43
CA ARG A 456 -26.81 9.16 8.37
C ARG A 456 -26.42 7.83 8.99
N ILE A 457 -25.16 7.43 8.83
CA ILE A 457 -24.58 6.21 9.43
C ILE A 457 -23.59 6.67 10.50
N PRO A 458 -23.88 6.47 11.79
CA PRO A 458 -22.93 6.74 12.88
C PRO A 458 -21.70 5.85 12.75
N CYS A 459 -20.52 6.45 12.78
CA CYS A 459 -19.24 5.73 12.74
C CYS A 459 -18.11 6.62 13.23
N ASP A 460 -17.05 6.03 13.74
CA ASP A 460 -15.82 6.72 14.11
C ASP A 460 -14.71 6.53 13.06
N THR A 461 -14.93 5.63 12.11
CA THR A 461 -13.96 5.29 11.07
C THR A 461 -14.63 5.10 9.71
N LEU A 462 -14.05 5.71 8.69
CA LEU A 462 -14.37 5.50 7.28
C LEU A 462 -13.14 4.95 6.57
N LEU A 463 -13.23 3.72 6.06
CA LEU A 463 -12.22 3.13 5.19
C LEU A 463 -12.59 3.33 3.72
N LEU A 464 -11.61 3.77 2.93
CA LEU A 464 -11.74 3.98 1.50
C LEU A 464 -11.05 2.83 0.77
N SER A 465 -11.84 1.97 0.11
CA SER A 465 -11.39 0.89 -0.77
C SER A 465 -11.91 1.12 -2.19
N VAL A 466 -11.61 2.31 -2.74
CA VAL A 466 -12.23 2.86 -3.96
C VAL A 466 -11.30 2.80 -5.19
N GLY A 467 -10.46 1.79 -5.21
CA GLY A 467 -9.56 1.49 -6.31
C GLY A 467 -8.13 1.99 -6.12
N LEU A 468 -7.27 1.43 -6.95
CA LEU A 468 -5.85 1.70 -7.01
C LEU A 468 -5.51 2.50 -8.26
N ILE A 469 -4.39 3.21 -8.24
CA ILE A 469 -3.86 4.00 -9.35
C ILE A 469 -2.39 3.62 -9.50
N PRO A 470 -1.91 3.21 -10.69
CA PRO A 470 -0.51 2.98 -10.97
C PRO A 470 0.39 4.14 -10.52
N GLU A 471 1.54 3.84 -9.91
CA GLU A 471 2.44 4.85 -9.37
C GLU A 471 3.55 5.15 -10.38
N ASN A 472 3.31 6.10 -11.27
CA ASN A 472 4.14 6.42 -12.43
C ASN A 472 4.78 7.81 -12.40
N ALA A 473 5.01 8.39 -11.22
CA ALA A 473 5.68 9.69 -11.17
C ALA A 473 7.08 9.65 -11.79
N LEU A 474 7.88 8.63 -11.43
CA LEU A 474 9.22 8.45 -12.02
C LEU A 474 9.16 8.23 -13.52
N ALA A 475 8.19 7.45 -14.00
CA ALA A 475 7.97 7.22 -15.42
C ALA A 475 7.64 8.53 -16.15
N THR A 476 6.73 9.35 -15.59
CA THR A 476 6.34 10.64 -16.15
C THR A 476 7.51 11.60 -16.19
N ASP A 477 8.29 11.69 -15.11
CA ASP A 477 9.46 12.55 -15.00
C ASP A 477 10.56 12.15 -16.02
N ALA A 478 10.64 10.85 -16.34
CA ALA A 478 11.52 10.31 -17.38
C ALA A 478 10.94 10.40 -18.81
N GLY A 479 9.79 11.05 -19.01
CA GLY A 479 9.17 11.24 -20.32
C GLY A 479 8.44 10.02 -20.88
N VAL A 480 8.11 9.03 -20.04
CA VAL A 480 7.34 7.84 -20.46
C VAL A 480 5.88 8.22 -20.72
N ALA A 481 5.35 7.82 -21.86
CA ALA A 481 3.94 7.98 -22.20
C ALA A 481 3.07 7.05 -21.34
N LEU A 482 1.97 7.60 -20.80
CA LEU A 482 1.01 6.83 -20.00
C LEU A 482 -0.27 6.54 -20.78
N ASP A 483 -0.84 5.38 -20.54
CA ASP A 483 -2.15 4.99 -21.04
C ASP A 483 -3.25 5.72 -20.24
N PRO A 484 -4.16 6.47 -20.89
CA PRO A 484 -5.17 7.27 -20.19
C PRO A 484 -6.23 6.40 -19.47
N MET A 485 -6.39 5.13 -19.85
CA MET A 485 -7.38 4.23 -19.24
C MET A 485 -6.82 3.56 -17.98
N THR A 486 -5.58 3.08 -18.02
CA THR A 486 -4.95 2.41 -16.88
C THR A 486 -4.22 3.39 -15.98
N GLY A 487 -3.70 4.49 -16.52
CA GLY A 487 -2.73 5.37 -15.88
C GLY A 487 -1.33 4.75 -15.78
N GLY A 488 -1.12 3.59 -16.38
CA GLY A 488 0.15 2.89 -16.45
C GLY A 488 1.00 3.30 -17.63
N ALA A 489 2.27 2.89 -17.64
CA ALA A 489 3.15 3.11 -18.77
C ALA A 489 2.65 2.36 -20.02
N ILE A 490 2.74 2.99 -21.18
CA ILE A 490 2.51 2.32 -22.45
C ILE A 490 3.75 1.47 -22.78
N VAL A 491 3.57 0.18 -22.95
CA VAL A 491 4.64 -0.78 -23.19
C VAL A 491 4.41 -1.63 -24.45
N ASP A 492 5.51 -2.20 -24.97
CA ASP A 492 5.46 -3.25 -25.97
C ASP A 492 5.43 -4.65 -25.33
N ASP A 493 5.46 -5.70 -26.13
CA ASP A 493 5.47 -7.10 -25.70
C ASP A 493 6.76 -7.56 -25.00
N ASN A 494 7.80 -6.73 -24.97
CA ASN A 494 8.97 -6.90 -24.14
C ASN A 494 8.90 -6.12 -22.82
N PHE A 495 7.80 -5.43 -22.55
CA PHE A 495 7.60 -4.51 -21.43
C PHE A 495 8.51 -3.26 -21.49
N GLU A 496 9.11 -2.96 -22.66
CA GLU A 496 9.83 -1.70 -22.87
C GLU A 496 8.84 -0.55 -23.07
N THR A 497 9.10 0.57 -22.41
CA THR A 497 8.23 1.75 -22.45
C THR A 497 8.49 2.60 -23.70
N SER A 498 7.80 3.73 -23.82
CA SER A 498 8.09 4.72 -24.86
C SER A 498 9.46 5.37 -24.71
N ALA A 499 10.10 5.28 -23.56
CA ALA A 499 11.47 5.75 -23.30
C ALA A 499 12.44 4.56 -23.36
N ALA A 500 13.33 4.56 -24.34
CA ALA A 500 14.22 3.45 -24.63
C ALA A 500 15.08 3.07 -23.40
N GLY A 501 15.16 1.79 -23.07
CA GLY A 501 15.88 1.27 -21.90
C GLY A 501 15.11 1.32 -20.59
N LEU A 502 13.95 1.96 -20.57
CA LEU A 502 13.05 1.91 -19.43
C LEU A 502 11.96 0.87 -19.66
N PHE A 503 11.88 -0.06 -18.75
CA PHE A 503 10.87 -1.12 -18.71
C PHE A 503 9.91 -0.86 -17.54
N ALA A 504 8.69 -1.37 -17.63
CA ALA A 504 7.74 -1.27 -16.53
C ALA A 504 6.96 -2.58 -16.37
N CYS A 505 6.60 -2.95 -15.13
CA CYS A 505 5.86 -4.19 -14.85
C CYS A 505 5.00 -4.09 -13.59
N GLY A 506 4.07 -5.02 -13.46
CA GLY A 506 3.17 -5.15 -12.34
C GLY A 506 2.19 -4.00 -12.21
N ASN A 507 1.82 -3.63 -11.00
CA ASN A 507 0.82 -2.60 -10.74
C ASN A 507 1.23 -1.18 -11.17
N ALA A 508 2.45 -0.99 -11.64
CA ALA A 508 2.86 0.22 -12.34
C ALA A 508 2.30 0.31 -13.78
N LEU A 509 1.88 -0.81 -14.38
CA LEU A 509 1.23 -0.85 -15.70
C LEU A 509 -0.29 -0.83 -15.59
N HIS A 510 -0.84 -1.75 -14.86
CA HIS A 510 -2.27 -1.85 -14.57
C HIS A 510 -2.48 -2.63 -13.26
N ILE A 511 -3.66 -2.52 -12.69
CA ILE A 511 -3.96 -3.20 -11.43
C ILE A 511 -4.31 -4.65 -11.70
N HIS A 512 -3.56 -5.55 -11.07
CA HIS A 512 -3.75 -6.99 -11.15
C HIS A 512 -4.67 -7.49 -10.03
N ASP A 513 -5.45 -8.51 -10.33
CA ASP A 513 -6.27 -9.20 -9.34
C ASP A 513 -5.47 -10.27 -8.56
N LEU A 514 -4.39 -10.82 -9.16
CA LEU A 514 -3.53 -11.84 -8.57
C LEU A 514 -2.06 -11.42 -8.62
N VAL A 515 -1.36 -11.57 -7.49
CA VAL A 515 0.07 -11.25 -7.38
C VAL A 515 0.96 -12.16 -8.24
N ASP A 516 0.52 -13.39 -8.47
CA ASP A 516 1.23 -14.35 -9.32
C ASP A 516 1.50 -13.77 -10.71
N PHE A 517 0.52 -13.08 -11.29
CA PHE A 517 0.67 -12.40 -12.58
C PHE A 517 1.56 -11.16 -12.51
N VAL A 518 1.61 -10.51 -11.34
CA VAL A 518 2.53 -9.39 -11.08
C VAL A 518 3.98 -9.87 -11.15
N SER A 519 4.27 -11.03 -10.55
CA SER A 519 5.60 -11.65 -10.62
C SER A 519 5.94 -12.15 -12.02
N ASP A 520 4.99 -12.74 -12.76
CA ASP A 520 5.19 -13.16 -14.14
C ASP A 520 5.58 -11.98 -15.06
N GLU A 521 4.92 -10.84 -14.92
CA GLU A 521 5.31 -9.63 -15.66
C GLU A 521 6.71 -9.15 -15.27
N GLY A 522 7.05 -9.23 -13.98
CA GLY A 522 8.39 -8.95 -13.48
C GLY A 522 9.45 -9.83 -14.16
N ASP A 523 9.22 -11.14 -14.22
CA ASP A 523 10.12 -12.09 -14.89
C ASP A 523 10.35 -11.70 -16.36
N HIS A 524 9.29 -11.36 -17.09
CA HIS A 524 9.40 -10.98 -18.50
C HIS A 524 10.14 -9.64 -18.69
N ALA A 525 9.79 -8.62 -17.91
CA ALA A 525 10.43 -7.31 -17.96
C ALA A 525 11.93 -7.39 -17.61
N GLY A 526 12.28 -8.13 -16.54
CA GLY A 526 13.65 -8.35 -16.12
C GLY A 526 14.50 -9.06 -17.17
N ALA A 527 13.95 -10.14 -17.77
CA ALA A 527 14.64 -10.85 -18.86
C ALA A 527 14.85 -9.96 -20.08
N SER A 528 13.89 -9.08 -20.40
CA SER A 528 13.99 -8.16 -21.54
C SER A 528 14.99 -7.05 -21.27
N ALA A 529 14.99 -6.47 -20.07
CA ALA A 529 15.97 -5.48 -19.64
C ALA A 529 17.40 -6.01 -19.71
N ALA A 530 17.62 -7.24 -19.20
CA ALA A 530 18.93 -7.90 -19.29
C ALA A 530 19.38 -8.13 -20.74
N ARG A 531 18.50 -8.62 -21.61
CA ARG A 531 18.82 -8.80 -23.04
C ARG A 531 19.26 -7.48 -23.70
N ARG A 532 18.60 -6.37 -23.38
CA ARG A 532 18.98 -5.06 -23.89
C ARG A 532 20.36 -4.63 -23.36
N ALA A 533 20.55 -4.66 -22.04
CA ALA A 533 21.77 -4.20 -21.40
C ALA A 533 23.00 -4.99 -21.86
N LEU A 534 22.92 -6.32 -21.91
CA LEU A 534 24.01 -7.19 -22.34
C LEU A 534 24.36 -7.04 -23.82
N ARG A 535 23.38 -6.78 -24.72
CA ARG A 535 23.67 -6.49 -26.14
C ARG A 535 24.46 -5.22 -26.30
N ARG A 536 24.15 -4.16 -25.53
CA ARG A 536 24.84 -2.87 -25.60
C ARG A 536 26.25 -2.92 -25.02
N SER A 537 26.50 -3.74 -24.02
CA SER A 537 27.86 -3.91 -23.50
C SER A 537 28.81 -4.57 -24.52
N VAL A 538 28.27 -5.40 -25.43
CA VAL A 538 29.06 -6.04 -26.51
C VAL A 538 29.22 -5.09 -27.72
N THR A 539 28.23 -4.22 -27.99
CA THR A 539 28.24 -3.29 -29.12
C THR A 539 27.88 -1.88 -28.68
N PRO A 540 28.81 -1.13 -28.01
CA PRO A 540 28.48 0.14 -27.37
C PRO A 540 28.03 1.25 -28.36
N HIS A 541 28.37 1.13 -29.64
CA HIS A 541 28.03 2.10 -30.69
C HIS A 541 26.85 1.69 -31.57
N ALA A 542 26.19 0.58 -31.30
CA ALA A 542 24.94 0.26 -31.99
C ALA A 542 23.89 1.32 -31.59
N THR A 543 23.54 2.17 -32.56
CA THR A 543 22.45 3.14 -32.36
C THR A 543 21.21 2.35 -31.97
N PRO A 544 20.60 2.61 -30.79
CA PRO A 544 19.34 1.98 -30.46
C PRO A 544 18.35 2.33 -31.57
N PRO A 545 17.47 1.43 -31.98
CA PRO A 545 16.35 1.82 -32.81
C PRO A 545 15.66 2.98 -32.07
N ALA A 546 15.46 4.09 -32.80
CA ALA A 546 14.87 5.28 -32.18
C ALA A 546 13.61 4.89 -31.41
N ALA A 547 13.47 5.37 -30.19
CA ALA A 547 12.32 5.07 -29.32
C ALA A 547 10.97 5.44 -29.94
N THR A 548 11.00 6.20 -31.03
CA THR A 548 9.86 6.54 -31.89
C THR A 548 9.62 5.53 -33.02
N SER A 549 10.59 4.68 -33.37
CA SER A 549 10.39 3.67 -34.40
C SER A 549 9.92 2.37 -33.74
N ARG A 550 8.65 2.29 -33.43
CA ARG A 550 7.92 1.03 -33.30
C ARG A 550 7.81 0.35 -34.68
N GLU A 551 8.85 0.51 -35.52
CA GLU A 551 8.97 -0.15 -36.81
C GLU A 551 8.91 -1.64 -36.60
N GLY A 552 7.93 -2.28 -37.22
CA GLY A 552 7.65 -3.69 -37.05
C GLY A 552 6.78 -4.05 -35.85
N SER A 553 6.23 -3.10 -35.09
CA SER A 553 5.21 -3.36 -34.08
C SER A 553 3.83 -2.88 -34.51
N ALA A 554 2.79 -3.59 -34.09
CA ALA A 554 1.40 -3.24 -34.35
C ALA A 554 0.70 -2.89 -33.02
N PRO A 555 -0.20 -1.88 -33.01
CA PRO A 555 -0.99 -1.58 -31.82
C PRO A 555 -2.00 -2.71 -31.56
N THR A 556 -2.14 -3.09 -30.31
CA THR A 556 -3.25 -3.92 -29.86
C THR A 556 -4.50 -3.05 -29.73
N ARG A 557 -5.63 -3.54 -30.23
CA ARG A 557 -6.90 -2.82 -30.17
C ARG A 557 -7.89 -3.58 -29.31
N ALA A 558 -8.46 -2.89 -28.34
CA ALA A 558 -9.58 -3.40 -27.57
C ALA A 558 -10.82 -3.48 -28.47
N GLY A 559 -11.51 -4.61 -28.47
CA GLY A 559 -12.84 -4.76 -29.06
C GLY A 559 -13.94 -4.26 -28.14
N ASP A 560 -15.20 -4.40 -28.58
CA ASP A 560 -16.34 -4.01 -27.76
C ASP A 560 -16.36 -4.78 -26.43
N GLY A 561 -16.57 -4.04 -25.33
CA GLY A 561 -16.60 -4.59 -23.97
C GLY A 561 -15.23 -4.72 -23.29
N VAL A 562 -14.12 -4.47 -23.99
CA VAL A 562 -12.78 -4.47 -23.41
C VAL A 562 -12.32 -3.04 -23.16
N ARG A 563 -11.98 -2.72 -21.89
CA ARG A 563 -11.57 -1.36 -21.50
C ARG A 563 -10.13 -1.03 -21.89
N TYR A 564 -9.22 -1.99 -21.78
CA TYR A 564 -7.81 -1.83 -22.15
C TYR A 564 -7.13 -3.18 -22.42
N ILE A 565 -6.00 -3.14 -23.08
CA ILE A 565 -5.13 -4.29 -23.34
C ILE A 565 -3.68 -3.90 -22.98
N VAL A 566 -2.97 -4.81 -22.33
CA VAL A 566 -1.52 -4.70 -22.04
C VAL A 566 -0.84 -5.97 -22.55
N PRO A 567 0.25 -5.90 -23.30
CA PRO A 567 0.94 -4.69 -23.81
C PRO A 567 0.13 -3.98 -24.90
N GLN A 568 0.39 -2.68 -25.11
CA GLN A 568 -0.30 -1.86 -26.11
C GLN A 568 0.28 -2.04 -27.53
N PHE A 569 1.48 -2.59 -27.63
CA PHE A 569 2.14 -2.85 -28.91
C PHE A 569 2.77 -4.23 -28.95
N VAL A 570 2.73 -4.89 -30.08
CA VAL A 570 3.30 -6.23 -30.30
C VAL A 570 4.22 -6.19 -31.52
N HIS A 571 5.44 -6.71 -31.37
CA HIS A 571 6.41 -6.81 -32.45
C HIS A 571 5.95 -7.84 -33.49
N SER A 572 6.20 -7.57 -34.77
CA SER A 572 5.81 -8.46 -35.88
C SER A 572 6.51 -9.82 -35.85
N GLN A 573 7.62 -9.93 -35.13
CA GLN A 573 8.40 -11.17 -34.96
C GLN A 573 8.09 -11.91 -33.66
N ALA A 574 7.15 -11.42 -32.85
CA ALA A 574 6.76 -12.09 -31.61
C ALA A 574 6.09 -13.44 -31.91
N SER A 575 6.67 -14.53 -31.39
CA SER A 575 6.13 -15.87 -31.56
C SER A 575 4.97 -16.17 -30.58
N ARG A 576 4.97 -15.50 -29.45
CA ARG A 576 3.96 -15.62 -28.40
C ARG A 576 3.89 -14.34 -27.56
N VAL A 577 2.68 -13.84 -27.33
CA VAL A 577 2.42 -12.67 -26.48
C VAL A 577 1.30 -13.00 -25.50
N THR A 578 1.51 -12.69 -24.24
CA THR A 578 0.45 -12.76 -23.22
C THR A 578 -0.25 -11.41 -23.15
N LEU A 579 -1.54 -11.38 -23.49
CA LEU A 579 -2.35 -10.17 -23.39
C LEU A 579 -3.10 -10.15 -22.05
N ARG A 580 -3.07 -9.02 -21.38
CA ARG A 580 -3.91 -8.71 -20.22
C ARG A 580 -4.97 -7.70 -20.65
N PHE A 581 -6.22 -7.93 -20.27
CA PHE A 581 -7.33 -7.05 -20.63
C PHE A 581 -8.37 -7.03 -19.50
N ARG A 582 -9.18 -5.97 -19.48
CA ARG A 582 -10.28 -5.80 -18.52
C ARG A 582 -11.50 -5.19 -19.20
#